data_a3a92d88c1b0490620c26d4c9339bc78
#
_entry.id   a3a92d88c1b0490620c26d4c9339bc78
#
_cell.length_a   1.000
_cell.length_b   1.000
_cell.length_c   1.000
_cell.angle_alpha   90.00
_cell.angle_beta   90.00
_cell.angle_gamma   90.00
#
_symmetry.space_group_name_H-M   'P 1'
#
loop_
_entity.id
_entity.type
_entity.pdbx_description
1 polymer ?
#
loop_
_entity_poly.entity_id
_entity_poly.type
_entity_poly.pdbx_seq_one_letter_code
_entity_poly.pdbx_strand_id
1 'polypeptide(L)'
;TFDSLMWPALKAMKALGGSATHGELLDKIIELEQIPETIQNVMHTGSWTKLSYNLAWAKTWLGKYGALENPSHGVWAITEKGKALTETEVRQIPSEVRKLYKNKKRTAAGEEPPLDGEAKNWKDDLLAVLTGIKPDAFERLAQRVLRESGFVKVEATGRSGDGGVDGVGVLRLA
;
A
#
# COMPACT_ATOMS: atom_id res chain seq x y z
N THR A 1 -4.86 -6.34 -16.73
CA THR A 1 -6.12 -5.88 -16.11
C THR A 1 -6.21 -6.39 -14.68
N PHE A 2 -7.01 -5.74 -13.83
CA PHE A 2 -7.18 -6.18 -12.44
C PHE A 2 -7.78 -7.59 -12.33
N ASP A 3 -8.64 -7.97 -13.29
CA ASP A 3 -9.28 -9.30 -13.33
C ASP A 3 -8.24 -10.42 -13.40
N SER A 4 -7.17 -10.22 -14.18
CA SER A 4 -6.10 -11.19 -14.31
C SER A 4 -5.24 -11.36 -13.06
N LEU A 5 -5.28 -10.41 -12.12
CA LEU A 5 -4.56 -10.47 -10.86
C LEU A 5 -5.35 -11.08 -9.70
N MET A 6 -6.65 -11.31 -9.86
CA MET A 6 -7.48 -11.84 -8.77
C MET A 6 -7.06 -13.24 -8.34
N TRP A 7 -6.84 -14.15 -9.30
CA TRP A 7 -6.39 -15.51 -8.99
C TRP A 7 -4.97 -15.55 -8.46
N PRO A 8 -3.99 -14.88 -9.10
CA PRO A 8 -2.65 -14.70 -8.52
C PRO A 8 -2.65 -14.14 -7.10
N ALA A 9 -3.52 -13.16 -6.81
CA ALA A 9 -3.62 -12.60 -5.46
C ALA A 9 -4.08 -13.63 -4.42
N LEU A 10 -5.07 -14.46 -4.74
CA LEU A 10 -5.50 -15.53 -3.83
C LEU A 10 -4.43 -16.62 -3.66
N LYS A 11 -3.71 -16.99 -4.73
CA LYS A 11 -2.57 -17.92 -4.64
C LYS A 11 -1.47 -17.37 -3.73
N ALA A 12 -1.08 -16.11 -3.94
CA ALA A 12 -0.05 -15.45 -3.16
C ALA A 12 -0.49 -15.31 -1.69
N MET A 13 -1.76 -14.95 -1.44
CA MET A 13 -2.31 -14.86 -0.09
C MET A 13 -2.24 -16.22 0.64
N LYS A 14 -2.58 -17.31 -0.03
CA LYS A 14 -2.46 -18.68 0.53
C LYS A 14 -0.99 -19.03 0.83
N ALA A 15 -0.06 -18.66 -0.05
CA ALA A 15 1.37 -18.91 0.13
C ALA A 15 1.98 -18.10 1.28
N LEU A 16 1.45 -16.92 1.57
CA LEU A 16 1.84 -16.05 2.69
C LEU A 16 1.16 -16.39 4.03
N GLY A 17 0.48 -17.51 4.12
CA GLY A 17 -0.16 -17.96 5.36
C GLY A 17 -1.53 -17.36 5.63
N GLY A 18 -2.13 -16.70 4.65
CA GLY A 18 -3.52 -16.24 4.70
C GLY A 18 -3.71 -14.75 5.01
N SER A 19 -2.65 -14.02 5.34
CA SER A 19 -2.70 -12.57 5.53
C SER A 19 -1.45 -11.89 4.99
N ALA A 20 -1.58 -10.68 4.46
CA ALA A 20 -0.47 -9.92 3.90
C ALA A 20 -0.80 -8.43 3.78
N THR A 21 0.23 -7.62 3.79
CA THR A 21 0.17 -6.22 3.34
C THR A 21 0.12 -6.15 1.81
N HIS A 22 -0.14 -4.95 1.27
CA HIS A 22 -0.13 -4.75 -0.18
C HIS A 22 1.25 -5.05 -0.80
N GLY A 23 2.32 -4.61 -0.15
CA GLY A 23 3.69 -4.83 -0.63
C GLY A 23 4.05 -6.30 -0.66
N GLU A 24 3.88 -7.01 0.46
CA GLU A 24 4.15 -8.44 0.55
C GLU A 24 3.37 -9.25 -0.49
N LEU A 25 2.10 -8.88 -0.69
CA LEU A 25 1.25 -9.54 -1.68
C LEU A 25 1.73 -9.28 -3.11
N LEU A 26 2.14 -8.03 -3.41
CA LEU A 26 2.68 -7.65 -4.70
C LEU A 26 3.98 -8.41 -5.01
N ASP A 27 4.92 -8.43 -4.06
CA ASP A 27 6.20 -9.13 -4.20
C ASP A 27 5.99 -10.63 -4.42
N LYS A 28 5.05 -11.22 -3.66
CA LYS A 28 4.72 -12.64 -3.80
C LYS A 28 4.06 -12.98 -5.14
N ILE A 29 3.24 -12.09 -5.68
CA ILE A 29 2.67 -12.25 -7.02
C ILE A 29 3.76 -12.17 -8.08
N ILE A 30 4.68 -11.21 -7.96
CA ILE A 30 5.82 -11.07 -8.88
C ILE A 30 6.65 -12.34 -8.90
N GLU A 31 6.95 -12.90 -7.73
CA GLU A 31 7.69 -14.16 -7.58
C GLU A 31 6.94 -15.34 -8.23
N LEU A 32 5.68 -15.57 -7.85
CA LEU A 32 4.90 -16.73 -8.29
C LEU A 32 4.57 -16.71 -9.79
N GLU A 33 4.27 -15.52 -10.33
CA GLU A 33 3.92 -15.36 -11.76
C GLU A 33 5.13 -15.01 -12.62
N GLN A 34 6.34 -14.93 -12.03
CA GLN A 34 7.59 -14.57 -12.71
C GLN A 34 7.46 -13.32 -13.59
N ILE A 35 6.86 -12.27 -13.02
CA ILE A 35 6.57 -11.04 -13.77
C ILE A 35 7.88 -10.32 -14.11
N PRO A 36 8.18 -10.06 -15.40
CA PRO A 36 9.41 -9.37 -15.79
C PRO A 36 9.49 -7.94 -15.27
N GLU A 37 10.70 -7.44 -14.94
CA GLU A 37 10.92 -6.07 -14.46
C GLU A 37 10.35 -4.99 -15.40
N THR A 38 10.36 -5.26 -16.71
CA THR A 38 9.78 -4.36 -17.71
C THR A 38 8.29 -4.12 -17.49
N ILE A 39 7.57 -5.10 -16.92
CA ILE A 39 6.15 -5.00 -16.60
C ILE A 39 5.95 -4.41 -15.20
N GLN A 40 6.83 -4.77 -14.23
CA GLN A 40 6.75 -4.27 -12.87
C GLN A 40 6.89 -2.75 -12.81
N ASN A 41 7.78 -2.18 -13.64
CA ASN A 41 8.14 -0.76 -13.64
C ASN A 41 7.24 0.12 -14.53
N VAL A 42 6.20 -0.43 -15.15
CA VAL A 42 5.25 0.37 -15.95
C VAL A 42 4.47 1.29 -15.03
N MET A 43 4.73 2.59 -15.12
CA MET A 43 4.02 3.61 -14.33
C MET A 43 2.56 3.74 -14.79
N HIS A 44 1.68 4.02 -13.82
CA HIS A 44 0.28 4.32 -14.09
C HIS A 44 0.00 5.82 -13.88
N THR A 45 -0.11 6.25 -12.63
CA THR A 45 -0.38 7.66 -12.28
C THR A 45 0.31 7.96 -10.94
N GLY A 46 0.97 9.11 -10.85
CA GLY A 46 1.72 9.49 -9.65
C GLY A 46 2.84 8.50 -9.36
N SER A 47 2.92 7.99 -8.15
CA SER A 47 3.93 7.03 -7.70
C SER A 47 3.53 5.56 -7.91
N TRP A 48 2.37 5.28 -8.51
CA TRP A 48 1.86 3.93 -8.68
C TRP A 48 2.35 3.26 -9.95
N THR A 49 2.82 2.01 -9.83
CA THR A 49 2.98 1.15 -10.99
C THR A 49 1.62 0.61 -11.43
N LYS A 50 1.47 0.32 -12.71
CA LYS A 50 0.25 -0.28 -13.27
C LYS A 50 -0.09 -1.62 -12.62
N LEU A 51 0.93 -2.37 -12.21
CA LEU A 51 0.77 -3.65 -11.54
C LEU A 51 0.18 -3.44 -10.14
N SER A 52 0.75 -2.55 -9.34
CA SER A 52 0.27 -2.19 -8.00
C SER A 52 -1.16 -1.65 -8.02
N TYR A 53 -1.47 -0.74 -8.96
CA TYR A 53 -2.81 -0.20 -9.16
C TYR A 53 -3.85 -1.30 -9.47
N ASN A 54 -3.51 -2.21 -10.40
CA ASN A 54 -4.41 -3.31 -10.72
C ASN A 54 -4.58 -4.29 -9.56
N LEU A 55 -3.54 -4.50 -8.74
CA LEU A 55 -3.65 -5.32 -7.54
C LEU A 55 -4.58 -4.69 -6.49
N ALA A 56 -4.53 -3.37 -6.29
CA ALA A 56 -5.46 -2.68 -5.41
C ALA A 56 -6.92 -2.89 -5.84
N TRP A 57 -7.19 -2.81 -7.14
CA TRP A 57 -8.50 -3.14 -7.70
C TRP A 57 -8.89 -4.61 -7.48
N ALA A 58 -7.98 -5.54 -7.75
CA ALA A 58 -8.24 -6.97 -7.54
C ALA A 58 -8.63 -7.27 -6.09
N LYS A 59 -7.90 -6.70 -5.10
CA LYS A 59 -8.24 -6.83 -3.67
C LYS A 59 -9.63 -6.27 -3.38
N THR A 60 -9.95 -5.08 -3.87
CA THR A 60 -11.27 -4.45 -3.67
C THR A 60 -12.41 -5.33 -4.20
N TRP A 61 -12.25 -5.91 -5.38
CA TRP A 61 -13.27 -6.79 -5.96
C TRP A 61 -13.39 -8.12 -5.20
N LEU A 62 -12.27 -8.72 -4.81
CA LEU A 62 -12.25 -9.91 -3.95
C LEU A 62 -12.88 -9.64 -2.59
N GLY A 63 -12.65 -8.45 -2.01
CA GLY A 63 -13.29 -8.01 -0.78
C GLY A 63 -14.81 -7.82 -0.94
N LYS A 64 -15.26 -7.16 -2.02
CA LYS A 64 -16.69 -7.03 -2.34
C LYS A 64 -17.40 -8.36 -2.54
N TYR A 65 -16.68 -9.36 -3.02
CA TYR A 65 -17.19 -10.74 -3.16
C TYR A 65 -17.17 -11.51 -1.83
N GLY A 66 -16.39 -11.04 -0.87
CA GLY A 66 -16.19 -11.69 0.43
C GLY A 66 -15.12 -12.79 0.43
N ALA A 67 -14.21 -12.78 -0.56
CA ALA A 67 -13.06 -13.69 -0.63
C ALA A 67 -11.85 -13.17 0.15
N LEU A 68 -11.73 -11.86 0.31
CA LEU A 68 -10.78 -11.18 1.18
C LEU A 68 -11.51 -10.30 2.18
N GLU A 69 -10.88 -10.01 3.29
CA GLU A 69 -11.30 -9.03 4.30
C GLU A 69 -10.11 -8.18 4.73
N ASN A 70 -10.38 -6.99 5.28
CA ASN A 70 -9.37 -6.09 5.81
C ASN A 70 -9.58 -5.97 7.34
N PRO A 71 -9.01 -6.88 8.15
CA PRO A 71 -9.21 -6.90 9.59
C PRO A 71 -8.51 -5.75 10.31
N SER A 72 -7.47 -5.17 9.72
CA SER A 72 -6.77 -4.00 10.24
C SER A 72 -6.22 -3.17 9.10
N HIS A 73 -6.00 -1.87 9.36
CA HIS A 73 -5.46 -0.95 8.36
C HIS A 73 -4.18 -1.51 7.73
N GLY A 74 -4.16 -1.60 6.41
CA GLY A 74 -3.00 -2.06 5.65
C GLY A 74 -2.83 -3.58 5.54
N VAL A 75 -3.61 -4.39 6.26
CA VAL A 75 -3.49 -5.85 6.25
C VAL A 75 -4.74 -6.49 5.67
N TRP A 76 -4.55 -7.32 4.67
CA TRP A 76 -5.61 -8.12 4.05
C TRP A 76 -5.50 -9.58 4.51
N ALA A 77 -6.64 -10.23 4.69
CA ALA A 77 -6.71 -11.63 5.05
C ALA A 77 -7.65 -12.38 4.10
N ILE A 78 -7.29 -13.63 3.78
CA ILE A 78 -8.14 -14.50 2.99
C ILE A 78 -9.21 -15.14 3.87
N THR A 79 -10.47 -15.06 3.45
CA THR A 79 -11.58 -15.70 4.15
C THR A 79 -11.65 -17.19 3.83
N GLU A 80 -12.43 -17.97 4.59
CA GLU A 80 -12.69 -19.37 4.25
C GLU A 80 -13.32 -19.51 2.87
N LYS A 81 -14.20 -18.57 2.50
CA LYS A 81 -14.76 -18.52 1.15
C LYS A 81 -13.65 -18.33 0.10
N GLY A 82 -12.71 -17.41 0.34
CA GLY A 82 -11.58 -17.18 -0.56
C GLY A 82 -10.63 -18.35 -0.69
N LYS A 83 -10.44 -19.11 0.41
CA LYS A 83 -9.62 -20.32 0.39
C LYS A 83 -10.23 -21.44 -0.48
N ALA A 84 -11.55 -21.55 -0.48
CA ALA A 84 -12.28 -22.59 -1.21
C ALA A 84 -12.39 -22.31 -2.73
N LEU A 85 -12.18 -21.05 -3.17
CA LEU A 85 -12.36 -20.67 -4.57
C LEU A 85 -11.35 -21.37 -5.50
N THR A 86 -11.85 -21.78 -6.64
CA THR A 86 -11.09 -22.25 -7.80
C THR A 86 -10.84 -21.10 -8.78
N GLU A 87 -9.88 -21.28 -9.68
CA GLU A 87 -9.58 -20.28 -10.70
C GLU A 87 -10.80 -19.94 -11.58
N THR A 88 -11.60 -20.94 -11.92
CA THR A 88 -12.80 -20.76 -12.75
C THR A 88 -13.83 -19.88 -12.08
N GLU A 89 -14.05 -20.07 -10.78
CA GLU A 89 -14.97 -19.26 -9.99
C GLU A 89 -14.45 -17.81 -9.83
N VAL A 90 -13.15 -17.65 -9.60
CA VAL A 90 -12.53 -16.32 -9.50
C VAL A 90 -12.72 -15.52 -10.78
N ARG A 91 -12.65 -16.14 -11.94
CA ARG A 91 -12.91 -15.48 -13.23
C ARG A 91 -14.35 -14.96 -13.38
N GLN A 92 -15.29 -15.52 -12.61
CA GLN A 92 -16.71 -15.10 -12.64
C GLN A 92 -17.00 -13.94 -11.65
N ILE A 93 -16.14 -13.72 -10.65
CA ILE A 93 -16.33 -12.69 -9.62
C ILE A 93 -16.67 -11.31 -10.20
N PRO A 94 -15.98 -10.79 -11.24
CA PRO A 94 -16.32 -9.48 -11.78
C PRO A 94 -17.77 -9.37 -12.27
N SER A 95 -18.30 -10.42 -12.88
CA SER A 95 -19.68 -10.45 -13.34
C SER A 95 -20.68 -10.52 -12.19
N GLU A 96 -20.38 -11.32 -11.16
CA GLU A 96 -21.24 -11.48 -9.98
C GLU A 96 -21.28 -10.21 -9.13
N VAL A 97 -20.13 -9.63 -8.86
CA VAL A 97 -20.05 -8.36 -8.12
C VAL A 97 -20.79 -7.26 -8.87
N ARG A 98 -20.65 -7.15 -10.21
CA ARG A 98 -21.42 -6.19 -11.00
C ARG A 98 -22.93 -6.38 -10.88
N LYS A 99 -23.42 -7.63 -10.86
CA LYS A 99 -24.84 -7.93 -10.67
C LYS A 99 -25.32 -7.50 -9.28
N LEU A 100 -24.56 -7.81 -8.23
CA LEU A 100 -24.88 -7.43 -6.86
C LEU A 100 -24.97 -5.90 -6.66
N TYR A 101 -24.06 -5.16 -7.29
CA TYR A 101 -23.99 -3.70 -7.16
C TYR A 101 -24.83 -2.92 -8.18
N LYS A 102 -25.28 -3.55 -9.28
CA LYS A 102 -26.15 -2.91 -10.27
C LYS A 102 -27.47 -2.45 -9.66
N ASN A 103 -27.97 -3.18 -8.68
CA ASN A 103 -29.20 -2.83 -7.96
C ASN A 103 -28.98 -1.73 -6.89
N LYS A 104 -27.73 -1.47 -6.46
CA LYS A 104 -27.39 -0.42 -5.49
C LYS A 104 -27.06 0.93 -6.14
N LYS A 105 -26.82 0.97 -7.44
CA LYS A 105 -26.40 2.18 -8.18
C LYS A 105 -27.54 2.83 -8.96
N ARG A 106 -28.41 3.61 -8.25
CA ARG A 106 -28.99 4.81 -8.86
C ARG A 106 -28.37 6.11 -8.31
N THR A 107 -27.36 6.02 -7.47
CA THR A 107 -26.70 7.18 -6.87
C THR A 107 -25.19 6.92 -6.74
N ALA A 108 -24.43 7.18 -7.75
CA ALA A 108 -23.04 7.62 -7.76
C ALA A 108 -22.36 7.20 -9.07
N ALA A 109 -22.45 8.06 -10.08
CA ALA A 109 -21.50 8.06 -11.19
C ALA A 109 -20.23 8.71 -10.69
N GLY A 110 -19.07 8.04 -10.83
CA GLY A 110 -17.76 8.66 -10.64
C GLY A 110 -16.98 8.27 -9.38
N GLU A 111 -17.37 7.22 -8.67
CA GLU A 111 -16.44 6.70 -7.63
C GLU A 111 -15.29 5.94 -8.31
N GLU A 112 -14.12 6.60 -8.31
CA GLU A 112 -12.85 5.86 -8.20
C GLU A 112 -13.02 4.82 -7.09
N PRO A 113 -12.35 3.61 -7.18
CA PRO A 113 -12.40 2.68 -6.08
C PRO A 113 -12.06 3.46 -4.82
N PRO A 114 -12.68 3.16 -3.69
CA PRO A 114 -12.03 3.48 -2.46
C PRO A 114 -10.67 2.76 -2.58
N LEU A 115 -9.68 3.53 -2.97
CA LEU A 115 -8.32 3.19 -2.72
C LEU A 115 -8.36 2.93 -1.23
N ASP A 116 -8.37 1.64 -0.85
CA ASP A 116 -8.28 1.25 0.54
C ASP A 116 -7.22 2.15 1.14
N GLY A 117 -7.40 2.57 2.38
CA GLY A 117 -6.51 3.54 3.02
C GLY A 117 -5.00 3.29 2.89
N GLU A 118 -4.60 2.23 2.16
CA GLU A 118 -3.26 2.00 1.63
C GLU A 118 -2.92 2.85 0.42
N ALA A 119 -3.89 3.37 -0.30
CA ALA A 119 -3.62 4.31 -1.38
C ALA A 119 -3.46 5.75 -0.90
N LYS A 120 -3.91 6.09 0.26
CA LYS A 120 -3.24 7.10 1.06
C LYS A 120 -1.95 6.44 1.51
N ASN A 121 -0.94 6.58 0.63
CA ASN A 121 0.40 6.14 0.87
C ASN A 121 0.72 6.57 2.30
N TRP A 122 1.07 5.62 3.20
CA TRP A 122 1.48 5.95 4.57
C TRP A 122 2.48 7.12 4.58
N LYS A 123 3.19 7.33 3.45
CA LYS A 123 4.07 8.48 3.19
C LYS A 123 3.30 9.78 3.09
N ASP A 124 2.12 9.78 2.47
CA ASP A 124 1.29 11.00 2.33
C ASP A 124 0.63 11.32 3.68
N ASP A 125 0.18 10.31 4.43
CA ASP A 125 -0.33 10.49 5.79
C ASP A 125 0.80 10.93 6.73
N LEU A 126 1.98 10.32 6.63
CA LEU A 126 3.16 10.73 7.38
C LEU A 126 3.57 12.15 7.02
N LEU A 127 3.59 12.49 5.73
CA LEU A 127 3.92 13.84 5.27
C LEU A 127 2.89 14.86 5.78
N ALA A 128 1.60 14.53 5.74
CA ALA A 128 0.54 15.37 6.27
C ALA A 128 0.71 15.60 7.79
N VAL A 129 1.06 14.57 8.54
CA VAL A 129 1.38 14.70 9.97
C VAL A 129 2.63 15.56 10.16
N LEU A 130 3.72 15.29 9.43
CA LEU A 130 4.99 16.03 9.55
C LEU A 130 4.86 17.50 9.20
N THR A 131 4.05 17.85 8.19
CA THR A 131 3.77 19.24 7.82
C THR A 131 2.84 19.94 8.79
N GLY A 132 2.05 19.20 9.55
CA GLY A 132 1.14 19.74 10.59
C GLY A 132 1.76 19.92 11.96
N ILE A 133 2.93 19.36 12.24
CA ILE A 133 3.60 19.51 13.54
C ILE A 133 4.34 20.85 13.62
N LYS A 134 4.50 21.34 14.86
CA LYS A 134 5.26 22.58 15.11
C LYS A 134 6.74 22.39 14.74
N PRO A 135 7.42 23.44 14.26
CA PRO A 135 8.85 23.36 13.89
C PRO A 135 9.73 22.73 14.98
N ASP A 136 9.59 23.16 16.23
CA ASP A 136 10.36 22.61 17.37
C ASP A 136 10.12 21.10 17.58
N ALA A 137 8.90 20.60 17.28
CA ALA A 137 8.58 19.19 17.39
C ALA A 137 9.19 18.41 16.23
N PHE A 138 9.25 19.01 15.03
CA PHE A 138 9.94 18.43 13.87
C PHE A 138 11.44 18.32 14.13
N GLU A 139 12.08 19.36 14.67
CA GLU A 139 13.50 19.33 15.03
C GLU A 139 13.82 18.21 16.02
N ARG A 140 13.01 18.08 17.09
CA ARG A 140 13.18 16.98 18.07
C ARG A 140 13.01 15.61 17.44
N LEU A 141 12.05 15.45 16.53
CA LEU A 141 11.85 14.21 15.78
C LEU A 141 13.06 13.89 14.90
N ALA A 142 13.55 14.88 14.14
CA ALA A 142 14.73 14.72 13.28
C ALA A 142 15.98 14.34 14.10
N GLN A 143 16.21 14.99 15.24
CA GLN A 143 17.29 14.62 16.16
C GLN A 143 17.19 13.16 16.64
N ARG A 144 15.97 12.73 16.99
CA ARG A 144 15.74 11.36 17.44
C ARG A 144 15.99 10.35 16.33
N VAL A 145 15.48 10.60 15.13
CA VAL A 145 15.72 9.73 13.96
C VAL A 145 17.21 9.61 13.66
N LEU A 146 17.96 10.71 13.70
CA LEU A 146 19.40 10.68 13.47
C LEU A 146 20.15 9.88 14.54
N ARG A 147 19.78 10.03 15.82
CA ARG A 147 20.37 9.24 16.92
C ARG A 147 20.10 7.75 16.76
N GLU A 148 18.87 7.38 16.45
CA GLU A 148 18.49 5.97 16.19
C GLU A 148 19.18 5.42 14.93
N SER A 149 19.55 6.30 13.98
CA SER A 149 20.34 5.93 12.78
C SER A 149 21.84 5.86 13.02
N GLY A 150 22.31 5.97 14.29
CA GLY A 150 23.71 5.78 14.66
C GLY A 150 24.55 7.05 14.73
N PHE A 151 23.95 8.24 14.64
CA PHE A 151 24.69 9.48 14.91
C PHE A 151 24.97 9.62 16.40
N VAL A 152 26.24 9.81 16.77
CA VAL A 152 26.69 9.88 18.17
C VAL A 152 26.33 11.23 18.79
N LYS A 153 26.37 12.30 18.01
CA LYS A 153 26.04 13.65 18.42
C LYS A 153 25.16 14.31 17.36
N VAL A 154 24.06 14.91 17.78
CA VAL A 154 23.15 15.65 16.90
C VAL A 154 22.79 16.93 17.63
N GLU A 155 23.11 18.06 17.04
CA GLU A 155 22.76 19.41 17.52
C GLU A 155 21.87 20.09 16.47
N ALA A 156 20.72 20.62 16.87
CA ALA A 156 19.94 21.51 16.04
C ALA A 156 20.53 22.93 16.13
N THR A 157 20.79 23.52 14.99
CA THR A 157 21.43 24.85 14.94
C THR A 157 20.44 26.01 14.89
N GLY A 158 19.17 25.76 14.61
CA GLY A 158 17.98 26.64 14.67
C GLY A 158 18.17 28.16 14.79
N ARG A 159 19.20 28.75 14.15
CA ARG A 159 19.46 30.17 14.16
C ARG A 159 19.05 30.80 12.83
N SER A 160 18.29 31.86 12.91
CA SER A 160 17.95 32.66 11.74
C SER A 160 19.25 33.23 11.13
N GLY A 161 19.52 32.85 9.86
CA GLY A 161 20.69 33.35 9.12
C GLY A 161 21.86 32.38 8.98
N ASP A 162 21.70 31.10 9.29
CA ASP A 162 22.74 30.06 9.21
C ASP A 162 22.91 29.40 7.83
N GLY A 163 22.37 30.03 6.79
CA GLY A 163 22.48 29.52 5.40
C GLY A 163 21.64 28.30 5.12
N GLY A 164 20.63 27.97 5.97
CA GLY A 164 19.73 26.84 5.80
C GLY A 164 20.28 25.54 6.38
N VAL A 165 21.22 25.62 7.32
CA VAL A 165 21.71 24.44 8.07
C VAL A 165 20.86 24.27 9.33
N ASP A 166 19.95 23.29 9.31
CA ASP A 166 19.03 23.03 10.41
C ASP A 166 19.65 22.18 11.53
N GLY A 167 20.78 21.54 11.28
CA GLY A 167 21.47 20.73 12.30
C GLY A 167 22.81 20.16 11.83
N VAL A 168 23.62 19.76 12.79
CA VAL A 168 24.91 19.10 12.59
C VAL A 168 24.95 17.79 13.37
N GLY A 169 25.43 16.73 12.73
CA GLY A 169 25.56 15.42 13.35
C GLY A 169 26.94 14.79 13.12
N VAL A 170 27.43 14.00 14.07
CA VAL A 170 28.65 13.20 13.96
C VAL A 170 28.30 11.74 13.85
N LEU A 171 28.60 11.11 12.70
CA LEU A 171 28.46 9.68 12.49
C LEU A 171 29.80 8.99 12.79
N ARG A 172 29.77 7.94 13.61
CA ARG A 172 30.94 7.11 13.86
C ARG A 172 30.93 5.97 12.83
N LEU A 173 31.85 6.01 11.91
CA LEU A 173 32.09 4.88 11.01
C LEU A 173 32.97 3.85 11.75
N ALA A 174 32.51 2.60 11.77
CA ALA A 174 33.26 1.48 12.34
C ALA A 174 34.36 1.01 11.40
#